data_0d31daf375b1b4ad22b61889b5c67d30
#
_entry.id   0d31daf375b1b4ad22b61889b5c67d30
#
_cell.length_a   1.000
_cell.length_b   1.000
_cell.length_c   1.000
_cell.angle_alpha   90.00
_cell.angle_beta   90.00
_cell.angle_gamma   90.00
#
_symmetry.space_group_name_H-M   'P 1'
#
loop_
_entity.id
_entity.type
_entity.pdbx_description
1 polymer ?
#
loop_
_entity_poly.entity_id
_entity_poly.type
_entity_poly.pdbx_seq_one_letter_code
_entity_poly.pdbx_strand_id
1 'polypeptide(L)'
;MLYNVADCCLDTGIVQASCAGKSRKDGDMNSEITPQELNALHPQEYMLIDTRTQEEYEHGFIPGCVLFTPDQVRHFADAALTPLPKDKKIILYCKYGTITRDLAEYLIEKGYDACSLSGGYGAWALDAIKNEAQGDKKRQEIENGIQKKFHAALLNPFARAVLKYQMIADGDKIAVCISGGKDSMLMAKLFQEFQVHGQRKFDLVFLCMDPGYNEANRHIIESNAKLLGIPVIFFETTIFDAVYNIRTSPCYLCARMRRGYLYKKARELGCNKIALGHHFDDVIETALMGMLNSGQFNAMMPKLKSTSYPGMELIRPLYFVREDDIKRWRDYYGLHFIQCACHFTDTCTTCAVNPDGSHTGSKRMMTKMLIAQLRKDIPDVETNIFHATENVTVDQLLGYKYKGKKHSFLDEY
;
A
#
# COMPACT_ATOMS: atom_id res chain seq x y z
N MET A 1 -14.86 -2.41 -19.29
CA MET A 1 -15.94 -3.25 -19.85
C MET A 1 -16.82 -3.64 -18.66
N LEU A 2 -17.96 -2.98 -18.55
CA LEU A 2 -18.97 -3.24 -17.52
C LEU A 2 -19.79 -4.46 -17.97
N TYR A 3 -19.84 -5.48 -17.15
CA TYR A 3 -20.76 -6.58 -17.37
C TYR A 3 -22.14 -6.24 -16.84
N ASN A 4 -23.11 -6.27 -17.73
CA ASN A 4 -24.53 -6.23 -17.48
C ASN A 4 -24.93 -7.51 -16.74
N VAL A 5 -25.45 -7.38 -15.51
CA VAL A 5 -26.16 -8.43 -14.79
C VAL A 5 -27.64 -8.13 -14.89
N ALA A 6 -28.22 -8.49 -16.01
CA ALA A 6 -29.66 -8.60 -16.15
C ALA A 6 -29.89 -9.77 -17.12
N ASP A 7 -30.04 -10.96 -16.57
CA ASP A 7 -30.85 -12.07 -17.12
C ASP A 7 -30.59 -13.33 -16.29
N CYS A 8 -31.35 -13.47 -15.23
CA CYS A 8 -31.73 -14.76 -14.65
C CYS A 8 -32.76 -14.57 -13.53
N CYS A 9 -33.97 -14.30 -13.88
CA CYS A 9 -35.13 -14.52 -13.03
C CYS A 9 -36.31 -14.96 -13.89
N LEU A 10 -36.41 -16.25 -14.10
CA LEU A 10 -37.68 -16.89 -14.43
C LEU A 10 -37.83 -18.15 -13.56
N ASP A 11 -39.00 -18.15 -12.88
CA ASP A 11 -39.67 -19.24 -12.17
C ASP A 11 -39.11 -19.68 -10.81
N THR A 12 -39.74 -19.17 -9.77
CA THR A 12 -40.67 -19.95 -8.93
C THR A 12 -41.41 -19.05 -7.92
N GLY A 13 -42.68 -19.04 -7.97
CA GLY A 13 -43.79 -18.97 -7.04
C GLY A 13 -43.71 -18.11 -5.76
N ILE A 14 -44.45 -16.99 -5.80
CA ILE A 14 -45.38 -16.49 -4.78
C ILE A 14 -44.90 -16.39 -3.33
N VAL A 15 -44.58 -15.15 -2.87
CA VAL A 15 -45.18 -14.56 -1.68
C VAL A 15 -45.33 -13.04 -1.91
N GLN A 16 -46.57 -12.58 -2.00
CA GLN A 16 -46.90 -11.16 -1.94
C GLN A 16 -46.55 -10.64 -0.53
N ALA A 17 -45.58 -9.78 -0.44
CA ALA A 17 -45.40 -8.86 0.68
C ALA A 17 -45.74 -7.46 0.20
N SER A 18 -46.84 -6.96 0.73
CA SER A 18 -47.41 -5.65 0.48
C SER A 18 -46.35 -4.54 0.64
N CYS A 19 -46.02 -3.85 -0.42
CA CYS A 19 -45.41 -2.52 -0.36
C CYS A 19 -46.42 -1.51 0.19
N ALA A 20 -46.51 -1.40 1.50
CA ALA A 20 -47.10 -0.24 2.12
C ALA A 20 -46.18 0.96 1.89
N GLY A 21 -46.56 1.85 0.97
CA GLY A 21 -45.89 3.11 0.75
C GLY A 21 -45.83 3.92 2.05
N LYS A 22 -44.64 3.99 2.66
CA LYS A 22 -44.33 5.04 3.63
C LYS A 22 -44.08 6.31 2.83
N SER A 23 -45.02 7.24 2.90
CA SER A 23 -44.85 8.63 2.49
C SER A 23 -43.56 9.17 3.09
N ARG A 24 -42.57 9.53 2.24
CA ARG A 24 -41.42 10.30 2.63
C ARG A 24 -41.91 11.60 3.27
N LYS A 25 -41.61 11.79 4.56
CA LYS A 25 -41.67 13.10 5.18
C LYS A 25 -40.49 13.90 4.62
N ASP A 26 -40.80 15.07 4.06
CA ASP A 26 -39.79 16.09 3.71
C ASP A 26 -38.93 16.37 4.94
N GLY A 27 -37.61 16.09 4.88
CA GLY A 27 -36.69 16.50 5.93
C GLY A 27 -35.45 15.66 6.18
N ASP A 28 -35.28 14.43 5.63
CA ASP A 28 -34.05 13.64 5.83
C ASP A 28 -33.34 13.41 4.48
N MET A 29 -32.53 14.38 4.05
CA MET A 29 -31.50 14.10 3.05
C MET A 29 -30.45 13.24 3.71
N ASN A 30 -30.42 11.97 3.33
CA ASN A 30 -29.45 10.99 3.85
C ASN A 30 -28.04 11.45 3.43
N SER A 31 -27.28 12.01 4.34
CA SER A 31 -25.93 12.54 4.10
C SER A 31 -24.89 11.44 3.83
N GLU A 32 -25.28 10.18 3.90
CA GLU A 32 -24.41 9.02 3.66
C GLU A 32 -25.02 8.03 2.66
N ILE A 33 -24.15 7.35 1.93
CA ILE A 33 -24.45 6.25 1.01
C ILE A 33 -23.51 5.08 1.31
N THR A 34 -24.03 3.86 1.30
CA THR A 34 -23.20 2.64 1.48
C THR A 34 -22.52 2.25 0.17
N PRO A 35 -21.43 1.43 0.21
CA PRO A 35 -20.80 0.87 -0.99
C PRO A 35 -21.77 0.09 -1.88
N GLN A 36 -22.72 -0.66 -1.29
CA GLN A 36 -23.73 -1.43 -2.02
C GLN A 36 -24.68 -0.52 -2.77
N GLU A 37 -25.16 0.57 -2.13
CA GLU A 37 -26.03 1.56 -2.78
C GLU A 37 -25.28 2.32 -3.89
N LEU A 38 -24.01 2.68 -3.69
CA LEU A 38 -23.17 3.28 -4.73
C LEU A 38 -23.03 2.36 -5.95
N ASN A 39 -22.78 1.07 -5.72
CA ASN A 39 -22.64 0.10 -6.80
C ASN A 39 -23.96 -0.17 -7.55
N ALA A 40 -25.12 0.17 -6.97
CA ALA A 40 -26.44 0.07 -7.60
C ALA A 40 -26.81 1.29 -8.45
N LEU A 41 -26.11 2.43 -8.33
CA LEU A 41 -26.36 3.63 -9.12
C LEU A 41 -25.76 3.53 -10.51
N HIS A 42 -26.45 4.13 -11.49
CA HIS A 42 -25.90 4.24 -12.84
C HIS A 42 -24.81 5.33 -12.89
N PRO A 43 -23.65 5.09 -13.51
CA PRO A 43 -22.51 6.05 -13.52
C PRO A 43 -22.82 7.45 -14.07
N GLN A 44 -23.89 7.59 -14.84
CA GLN A 44 -24.32 8.89 -15.39
C GLN A 44 -25.15 9.73 -14.40
N GLU A 45 -25.63 9.15 -13.31
CA GLU A 45 -26.51 9.78 -12.32
C GLU A 45 -25.75 10.54 -11.23
N TYR A 46 -24.46 10.30 -11.10
CA TYR A 46 -23.64 10.91 -10.06
C TYR A 46 -22.27 11.38 -10.55
N MET A 47 -21.65 12.24 -9.76
CA MET A 47 -20.24 12.59 -9.83
C MET A 47 -19.56 12.07 -8.57
N LEU A 48 -18.56 11.23 -8.74
CA LEU A 48 -17.79 10.67 -7.63
C LEU A 48 -16.50 11.45 -7.43
N ILE A 49 -16.25 11.90 -6.21
CA ILE A 49 -15.10 12.74 -5.85
C ILE A 49 -14.27 12.05 -4.79
N ASP A 50 -13.00 11.80 -5.12
CA ASP A 50 -11.98 11.38 -4.17
C ASP A 50 -11.39 12.62 -3.49
N THR A 51 -11.43 12.68 -2.17
CA THR A 51 -10.88 13.81 -1.41
C THR A 51 -9.57 13.47 -0.72
N ARG A 52 -8.98 12.32 -1.05
CA ARG A 52 -7.70 11.87 -0.50
C ARG A 52 -6.53 12.59 -1.15
N THR A 53 -5.33 12.32 -0.64
CA THR A 53 -4.10 12.85 -1.23
C THR A 53 -3.80 12.22 -2.60
N GLN A 54 -2.97 12.89 -3.41
CA GLN A 54 -2.48 12.37 -4.68
C GLN A 54 -1.79 11.00 -4.51
N GLU A 55 -1.01 10.84 -3.45
CA GLU A 55 -0.33 9.58 -3.15
C GLU A 55 -1.33 8.45 -2.86
N GLU A 56 -2.35 8.72 -2.05
CA GLU A 56 -3.41 7.76 -1.75
C GLU A 56 -4.21 7.39 -3.00
N TYR A 57 -4.51 8.36 -3.85
CA TYR A 57 -5.17 8.15 -5.14
C TYR A 57 -4.34 7.25 -6.07
N GLU A 58 -3.04 7.49 -6.19
CA GLU A 58 -2.13 6.66 -7.00
C GLU A 58 -2.01 5.22 -6.50
N HIS A 59 -2.26 4.97 -5.22
CA HIS A 59 -2.29 3.62 -4.65
C HIS A 59 -3.58 2.85 -4.97
N GLY A 60 -4.63 3.53 -5.45
CA GLY A 60 -5.89 2.93 -5.87
C GLY A 60 -7.06 3.88 -5.63
N PHE A 61 -8.04 3.86 -6.48
CA PHE A 61 -9.21 4.72 -6.47
C PHE A 61 -10.47 3.99 -6.91
N ILE A 62 -11.64 4.55 -6.63
CA ILE A 62 -12.91 4.03 -7.12
C ILE A 62 -13.05 4.45 -8.59
N PRO A 63 -13.22 3.51 -9.54
CA PRO A 63 -13.30 3.84 -10.96
C PRO A 63 -14.35 4.91 -11.28
N GLY A 64 -13.97 5.87 -12.14
CA GLY A 64 -14.85 6.97 -12.54
C GLY A 64 -14.86 8.17 -11.60
N CYS A 65 -14.05 8.18 -10.55
CA CYS A 65 -13.92 9.35 -9.67
C CYS A 65 -13.01 10.43 -10.28
N VAL A 66 -13.16 11.64 -9.74
CA VAL A 66 -12.22 12.75 -9.92
C VAL A 66 -11.57 13.07 -8.58
N LEU A 67 -10.30 13.47 -8.61
CA LEU A 67 -9.56 13.83 -7.41
C LEU A 67 -9.66 15.34 -7.16
N PHE A 68 -10.27 15.74 -6.05
CA PHE A 68 -10.26 17.11 -5.56
C PHE A 68 -9.99 17.12 -4.07
N THR A 69 -9.15 18.03 -3.61
CA THR A 69 -8.97 18.23 -2.17
C THR A 69 -10.24 18.80 -1.53
N PRO A 70 -10.46 18.62 -0.22
CA PRO A 70 -11.61 19.23 0.48
C PRO A 70 -11.73 20.75 0.26
N ASP A 71 -10.58 21.46 0.22
CA ASP A 71 -10.55 22.90 -0.01
C ASP A 71 -10.93 23.27 -1.44
N GLN A 72 -10.52 22.47 -2.44
CA GLN A 72 -10.96 22.65 -3.82
C GLN A 72 -12.48 22.46 -3.95
N VAL A 73 -13.05 21.44 -3.31
CA VAL A 73 -14.50 21.20 -3.31
C VAL A 73 -15.25 22.37 -2.69
N ARG A 74 -14.78 22.91 -1.55
CA ARG A 74 -15.36 24.11 -0.92
C ARG A 74 -15.28 25.33 -1.84
N HIS A 75 -14.10 25.56 -2.42
CA HIS A 75 -13.89 26.66 -3.36
C HIS A 75 -14.82 26.58 -4.58
N PHE A 76 -14.98 25.40 -5.16
CA PHE A 76 -15.89 25.18 -6.29
C PHE A 76 -17.36 25.39 -5.90
N ALA A 77 -17.77 25.01 -4.71
CA ALA A 77 -19.13 25.22 -4.24
C ALA A 77 -19.46 26.72 -4.03
N ASP A 78 -18.45 27.53 -3.65
CA ASP A 78 -18.61 28.98 -3.43
C ASP A 78 -18.47 29.78 -4.72
N ALA A 79 -17.84 29.25 -5.77
CA ALA A 79 -17.61 29.96 -7.02
C ALA A 79 -18.85 29.99 -7.92
N ALA A 80 -19.05 31.10 -8.62
CA ALA A 80 -20.14 31.24 -9.59
C ALA A 80 -19.98 30.33 -10.82
N LEU A 81 -18.75 29.97 -11.18
CA LEU A 81 -18.40 29.03 -12.24
C LEU A 81 -17.77 27.81 -11.59
N THR A 82 -18.51 26.72 -11.50
CA THR A 82 -18.08 25.54 -10.75
C THR A 82 -18.09 24.29 -11.62
N PRO A 83 -17.09 23.38 -11.48
CA PRO A 83 -17.13 22.07 -12.11
C PRO A 83 -18.11 21.11 -11.42
N LEU A 84 -18.73 21.49 -10.27
CA LEU A 84 -19.67 20.64 -9.55
C LEU A 84 -21.05 20.70 -10.21
N PRO A 85 -21.62 19.58 -10.65
CA PRO A 85 -22.94 19.54 -11.29
C PRO A 85 -24.07 19.77 -10.27
N LYS A 86 -25.12 20.53 -10.65
CA LYS A 86 -26.32 20.68 -9.85
C LYS A 86 -27.44 19.70 -10.23
N ASP A 87 -27.30 19.06 -11.38
CA ASP A 87 -28.23 18.11 -11.96
C ASP A 87 -27.92 16.64 -11.65
N LYS A 88 -26.81 16.39 -10.94
CA LYS A 88 -26.37 15.05 -10.55
C LYS A 88 -26.06 14.99 -9.06
N LYS A 89 -26.17 13.78 -8.51
CA LYS A 89 -25.75 13.52 -7.14
C LYS A 89 -24.22 13.60 -7.02
N ILE A 90 -23.70 14.31 -6.02
CA ILE A 90 -22.28 14.37 -5.71
C ILE A 90 -21.99 13.40 -4.58
N ILE A 91 -21.13 12.42 -4.85
CA ILE A 91 -20.73 11.42 -3.87
C ILE A 91 -19.27 11.64 -3.53
N LEU A 92 -19.01 11.94 -2.26
CA LEU A 92 -17.67 12.22 -1.76
C LEU A 92 -17.12 11.03 -1.00
N TYR A 93 -15.85 10.73 -1.17
CA TYR A 93 -15.20 9.77 -0.30
C TYR A 93 -13.79 10.21 0.10
N CYS A 94 -13.43 9.91 1.33
CA CYS A 94 -12.07 9.95 1.84
C CYS A 94 -11.66 8.52 2.22
N LYS A 95 -10.62 8.38 3.03
CA LYS A 95 -10.11 7.07 3.44
C LYS A 95 -11.12 6.26 4.26
N TYR A 96 -11.83 6.91 5.20
CA TYR A 96 -12.74 6.27 6.17
C TYR A 96 -14.15 6.88 6.24
N GLY A 97 -14.48 7.86 5.41
CA GLY A 97 -15.79 8.50 5.39
C GLY A 97 -16.00 9.63 6.41
N THR A 98 -15.04 9.90 7.30
CA THR A 98 -15.19 10.89 8.38
C THR A 98 -15.14 12.33 7.87
N ILE A 99 -14.11 12.69 7.11
CA ILE A 99 -13.91 14.06 6.60
C ILE A 99 -14.99 14.46 5.58
N THR A 100 -15.43 13.49 4.78
CA THR A 100 -16.39 13.73 3.70
C THR A 100 -17.83 13.87 4.18
N ARG A 101 -18.16 13.48 5.40
CA ARG A 101 -19.47 13.72 5.99
C ARG A 101 -19.72 15.23 6.16
N ASP A 102 -18.81 15.92 6.84
CA ASP A 102 -18.88 17.37 7.06
C ASP A 102 -18.87 18.15 5.73
N LEU A 103 -18.13 17.63 4.74
CA LEU A 103 -18.06 18.22 3.41
C LEU A 103 -19.37 18.02 2.61
N ALA A 104 -20.02 16.86 2.76
CA ALA A 104 -21.31 16.60 2.16
C ALA A 104 -22.40 17.50 2.77
N GLU A 105 -22.44 17.65 4.08
CA GLU A 105 -23.33 18.57 4.77
C GLU A 105 -23.14 20.01 4.29
N TYR A 106 -21.90 20.47 4.15
CA TYR A 106 -21.58 21.77 3.59
C TYR A 106 -22.12 21.94 2.16
N LEU A 107 -21.98 20.94 1.29
CA LEU A 107 -22.52 20.98 -0.07
C LEU A 107 -24.05 21.01 -0.08
N ILE A 108 -24.71 20.28 0.82
CA ILE A 108 -26.18 20.30 0.99
C ILE A 108 -26.66 21.70 1.38
N GLU A 109 -25.97 22.36 2.31
CA GLU A 109 -26.27 23.77 2.69
C GLU A 109 -26.13 24.74 1.52
N LYS A 110 -25.25 24.44 0.54
CA LYS A 110 -25.08 25.22 -0.70
C LYS A 110 -26.07 24.82 -1.81
N GLY A 111 -26.99 23.91 -1.55
CA GLY A 111 -28.06 23.49 -2.48
C GLY A 111 -27.62 22.42 -3.49
N TYR A 112 -26.62 21.64 -3.20
CA TYR A 112 -26.24 20.46 -3.98
C TYR A 112 -26.88 19.19 -3.41
N ASP A 113 -27.20 18.22 -4.27
CA ASP A 113 -27.50 16.85 -3.83
C ASP A 113 -26.20 16.13 -3.59
N ALA A 114 -25.77 16.03 -2.32
CA ALA A 114 -24.48 15.49 -1.94
C ALA A 114 -24.60 14.47 -0.81
N CYS A 115 -23.71 13.48 -0.82
CA CYS A 115 -23.57 12.52 0.28
C CYS A 115 -22.13 12.02 0.41
N SER A 116 -21.80 11.50 1.58
CA SER A 116 -20.52 10.84 1.89
C SER A 116 -20.66 9.34 1.72
N LEU A 117 -19.62 8.70 1.15
CA LEU A 117 -19.53 7.24 1.12
C LEU A 117 -19.20 6.73 2.53
N SER A 118 -20.11 6.00 3.13
CA SER A 118 -19.97 5.44 4.47
C SER A 118 -18.78 4.49 4.54
N GLY A 119 -17.88 4.73 5.50
CA GLY A 119 -16.62 4.02 5.63
C GLY A 119 -15.59 4.29 4.52
N GLY A 120 -15.89 5.22 3.59
CA GLY A 120 -14.98 5.71 2.57
C GLY A 120 -14.40 4.65 1.63
N TYR A 121 -13.22 4.92 1.10
CA TYR A 121 -12.49 4.00 0.21
C TYR A 121 -12.26 2.62 0.84
N GLY A 122 -11.98 2.56 2.15
CA GLY A 122 -11.76 1.31 2.86
C GLY A 122 -12.97 0.37 2.82
N ALA A 123 -14.17 0.89 3.09
CA ALA A 123 -15.40 0.11 3.06
C ALA A 123 -15.75 -0.33 1.63
N TRP A 124 -15.57 0.54 0.64
CA TRP A 124 -15.80 0.20 -0.76
C TRP A 124 -14.84 -0.90 -1.24
N ALA A 125 -13.55 -0.79 -0.93
CA ALA A 125 -12.55 -1.80 -1.29
C ALA A 125 -12.85 -3.17 -0.66
N LEU A 126 -13.32 -3.15 0.60
CA LEU A 126 -13.74 -4.38 1.29
C LEU A 126 -14.97 -5.00 0.63
N ASP A 127 -15.97 -4.19 0.25
CA ASP A 127 -17.18 -4.65 -0.44
C ASP A 127 -16.84 -5.24 -1.81
N ALA A 128 -15.98 -4.57 -2.58
CA ALA A 128 -15.49 -5.06 -3.86
C ALA A 128 -14.78 -6.42 -3.74
N ILE A 129 -13.95 -6.61 -2.70
CA ILE A 129 -13.29 -7.89 -2.43
C ILE A 129 -14.30 -8.99 -2.05
N LYS A 130 -15.33 -8.65 -1.25
CA LYS A 130 -16.38 -9.60 -0.86
C LYS A 130 -17.25 -10.05 -2.02
N ASN A 131 -17.57 -9.13 -2.93
CA ASN A 131 -18.44 -9.39 -4.08
C ASN A 131 -17.73 -10.14 -5.21
N GLU A 132 -16.38 -10.14 -5.25
CA GLU A 132 -15.59 -10.95 -6.18
C GLU A 132 -15.51 -12.43 -5.77
N ALA A 133 -16.61 -13.04 -5.37
CA ALA A 133 -16.71 -14.43 -4.88
C ALA A 133 -16.41 -15.53 -5.93
N GLN A 134 -15.65 -15.23 -6.99
CA GLN A 134 -15.03 -16.21 -7.87
C GLN A 134 -13.53 -16.36 -7.55
N GLY A 135 -13.21 -16.43 -6.26
CA GLY A 135 -11.84 -16.36 -5.74
C GLY A 135 -10.83 -17.32 -6.38
N ASP A 136 -11.21 -18.54 -6.67
CA ASP A 136 -10.27 -19.54 -7.21
C ASP A 136 -9.89 -19.26 -8.68
N LYS A 137 -10.84 -18.84 -9.50
CA LYS A 137 -10.57 -18.48 -10.90
C LYS A 137 -9.70 -17.24 -10.99
N LYS A 138 -10.01 -16.21 -10.23
CA LYS A 138 -9.22 -14.97 -10.19
C LYS A 138 -7.80 -15.20 -9.65
N ARG A 139 -7.67 -16.04 -8.61
CA ARG A 139 -6.35 -16.46 -8.11
C ARG A 139 -5.52 -17.11 -9.20
N GLN A 140 -6.09 -18.07 -9.94
CA GLN A 140 -5.42 -18.74 -11.04
C GLN A 140 -5.02 -17.78 -12.17
N GLU A 141 -5.86 -16.79 -12.48
CA GLU A 141 -5.54 -15.74 -13.45
C GLU A 141 -4.36 -14.89 -13.00
N ILE A 142 -4.29 -14.52 -11.71
CA ILE A 142 -3.17 -13.77 -11.11
C ILE A 142 -1.87 -14.59 -11.17
N GLU A 143 -1.90 -15.85 -10.79
CA GLU A 143 -0.76 -16.76 -10.81
C GLU A 143 -0.24 -16.94 -12.24
N ASN A 144 -1.11 -17.28 -13.19
CA ASN A 144 -0.77 -17.36 -14.61
C ASN A 144 -0.21 -16.03 -15.15
N GLY A 145 -0.74 -14.92 -14.68
CA GLY A 145 -0.25 -13.59 -15.06
C GLY A 145 1.15 -13.29 -14.56
N ILE A 146 1.48 -13.68 -13.33
CA ILE A 146 2.83 -13.55 -12.79
C ILE A 146 3.81 -14.39 -13.63
N GLN A 147 3.42 -15.61 -14.01
CA GLN A 147 4.26 -16.51 -14.79
C GLN A 147 4.44 -16.08 -16.25
N LYS A 148 3.47 -15.37 -16.84
CA LYS A 148 3.47 -15.00 -18.26
C LYS A 148 3.62 -13.49 -18.46
N LYS A 149 2.54 -12.73 -18.23
CA LYS A 149 2.47 -11.29 -18.53
C LYS A 149 3.45 -10.45 -17.71
N PHE A 150 3.57 -10.75 -16.43
CA PHE A 150 4.42 -10.02 -15.49
C PHE A 150 5.74 -10.74 -15.18
N HIS A 151 6.05 -11.83 -15.86
CA HIS A 151 7.28 -12.61 -15.63
C HIS A 151 8.54 -11.73 -15.70
N ALA A 152 8.69 -10.98 -16.79
CA ALA A 152 9.86 -10.13 -17.00
C ALA A 152 9.96 -8.96 -16.00
N ALA A 153 8.80 -8.43 -15.56
CA ALA A 153 8.75 -7.26 -14.70
C ALA A 153 8.78 -7.60 -13.20
N LEU A 154 8.28 -8.77 -12.81
CA LEU A 154 8.14 -9.14 -11.40
C LEU A 154 8.92 -10.41 -11.03
N LEU A 155 8.61 -11.55 -11.65
CA LEU A 155 9.20 -12.83 -11.24
C LEU A 155 10.70 -12.91 -11.56
N ASN A 156 11.12 -12.47 -12.74
CA ASN A 156 12.53 -12.48 -13.15
C ASN A 156 13.40 -11.54 -12.29
N PRO A 157 13.04 -10.26 -12.03
CA PRO A 157 13.79 -9.41 -11.10
C PRO A 157 13.84 -9.96 -9.67
N PHE A 158 12.75 -10.57 -9.18
CA PHE A 158 12.71 -11.26 -7.90
C PHE A 158 13.74 -12.41 -7.88
N ALA A 159 13.68 -13.31 -8.84
CA ALA A 159 14.59 -14.45 -8.94
C ALA A 159 16.07 -13.99 -9.06
N ARG A 160 16.32 -12.96 -9.89
CA ARG A 160 17.68 -12.37 -10.02
C ARG A 160 18.20 -11.83 -8.69
N ALA A 161 17.38 -11.13 -7.90
CA ALA A 161 17.78 -10.63 -6.59
C ALA A 161 18.11 -11.76 -5.63
N VAL A 162 17.24 -12.78 -5.57
CA VAL A 162 17.44 -13.97 -4.73
C VAL A 162 18.75 -14.69 -5.08
N LEU A 163 19.04 -14.87 -6.37
CA LEU A 163 20.23 -15.57 -6.85
C LEU A 163 21.49 -14.72 -6.68
N LYS A 164 21.48 -13.45 -7.14
CA LYS A 164 22.66 -12.56 -7.07
C LYS A 164 23.15 -12.38 -5.64
N TYR A 165 22.24 -12.20 -4.70
CA TYR A 165 22.59 -11.95 -3.30
C TYR A 165 22.51 -13.20 -2.41
N GLN A 166 22.33 -14.39 -3.01
CA GLN A 166 22.27 -15.67 -2.29
C GLN A 166 21.33 -15.61 -1.09
N MET A 167 20.10 -15.11 -1.31
CA MET A 167 19.15 -14.86 -0.24
C MET A 167 18.53 -16.13 0.31
N ILE A 168 18.44 -17.20 -0.50
CA ILE A 168 17.79 -18.46 -0.16
C ILE A 168 18.78 -19.61 -0.36
N ALA A 169 18.89 -20.47 0.63
CA ALA A 169 19.63 -21.74 0.58
C ALA A 169 18.67 -22.91 0.79
N ASP A 170 19.11 -24.11 0.40
CA ASP A 170 18.36 -25.33 0.68
C ASP A 170 18.23 -25.55 2.18
N GLY A 171 17.04 -25.91 2.64
CA GLY A 171 16.71 -26.11 4.04
C GLY A 171 16.35 -24.82 4.81
N ASP A 172 16.37 -23.66 4.16
CA ASP A 172 15.86 -22.43 4.79
C ASP A 172 14.37 -22.52 5.13
N LYS A 173 14.00 -21.94 6.26
CA LYS A 173 12.61 -21.67 6.62
C LYS A 173 12.41 -20.17 6.77
N ILE A 174 11.64 -19.58 5.86
CA ILE A 174 11.55 -18.13 5.66
C ILE A 174 10.21 -17.60 6.16
N ALA A 175 10.24 -16.66 7.09
CA ALA A 175 9.08 -15.90 7.49
C ALA A 175 8.88 -14.71 6.53
N VAL A 176 7.88 -14.79 5.67
CA VAL A 176 7.46 -13.73 4.77
C VAL A 176 6.58 -12.76 5.53
N CYS A 177 7.06 -11.55 5.75
CA CYS A 177 6.36 -10.56 6.57
C CYS A 177 5.30 -9.82 5.75
N ILE A 178 4.04 -10.01 6.13
CA ILE A 178 2.87 -9.42 5.49
C ILE A 178 2.47 -8.16 6.27
N SER A 179 2.46 -7.02 5.59
CA SER A 179 1.97 -5.74 6.14
C SER A 179 0.56 -5.39 5.68
N GLY A 180 -0.01 -6.17 4.77
CA GLY A 180 -1.29 -5.88 4.11
C GLY A 180 -1.18 -4.93 2.91
N GLY A 181 -0.03 -4.30 2.68
CA GLY A 181 0.22 -3.47 1.51
C GLY A 181 0.58 -4.28 0.26
N LYS A 182 0.46 -3.64 -0.92
CA LYS A 182 0.71 -4.24 -2.25
C LYS A 182 2.04 -4.99 -2.35
N ASP A 183 3.11 -4.42 -1.78
CA ASP A 183 4.46 -4.95 -1.92
C ASP A 183 4.63 -6.27 -1.16
N SER A 184 4.13 -6.33 0.07
CA SER A 184 4.21 -7.55 0.90
C SER A 184 3.34 -8.68 0.36
N MET A 185 2.17 -8.37 -0.18
CA MET A 185 1.27 -9.37 -0.77
C MET A 185 1.83 -9.91 -2.10
N LEU A 186 2.37 -9.03 -2.95
CA LEU A 186 3.07 -9.47 -4.16
C LEU A 186 4.29 -10.32 -3.81
N MET A 187 5.10 -9.89 -2.84
CA MET A 187 6.26 -10.66 -2.38
C MET A 187 5.87 -12.08 -1.97
N ALA A 188 4.76 -12.23 -1.25
CA ALA A 188 4.25 -13.54 -0.85
C ALA A 188 3.89 -14.42 -2.07
N LYS A 189 3.23 -13.86 -3.08
CA LYS A 189 2.92 -14.58 -4.31
C LYS A 189 4.18 -14.97 -5.08
N LEU A 190 5.15 -14.06 -5.22
CA LEU A 190 6.41 -14.36 -5.89
C LEU A 190 7.21 -15.44 -5.17
N PHE A 191 7.16 -15.50 -3.84
CA PHE A 191 7.73 -16.62 -3.08
C PHE A 191 7.04 -17.94 -3.36
N GLN A 192 5.70 -17.97 -3.41
CA GLN A 192 4.95 -19.18 -3.75
C GLN A 192 5.32 -19.68 -5.16
N GLU A 193 5.34 -18.78 -6.16
CA GLU A 193 5.74 -19.09 -7.52
C GLU A 193 7.20 -19.58 -7.61
N PHE A 194 8.10 -18.91 -6.89
CA PHE A 194 9.52 -19.29 -6.86
C PHE A 194 9.74 -20.63 -6.14
N GLN A 195 8.93 -20.97 -5.13
CA GLN A 195 9.00 -22.28 -4.45
C GLN A 195 8.52 -23.41 -5.36
N VAL A 196 7.45 -23.21 -6.12
CA VAL A 196 6.89 -24.24 -7.01
C VAL A 196 7.79 -24.49 -8.23
N HIS A 197 8.35 -23.44 -8.82
CA HIS A 197 9.11 -23.51 -10.09
C HIS A 197 10.62 -23.41 -9.90
N GLY A 198 11.09 -23.09 -8.69
CA GLY A 198 12.52 -22.99 -8.36
C GLY A 198 13.18 -24.33 -8.10
N GLN A 199 14.52 -24.33 -8.20
CA GLN A 199 15.33 -25.53 -7.93
C GLN A 199 15.69 -25.71 -6.45
N ARG A 200 15.41 -24.70 -5.60
CA ARG A 200 15.78 -24.72 -4.18
C ARG A 200 14.65 -25.24 -3.31
N LYS A 201 15.00 -26.05 -2.32
CA LYS A 201 14.04 -26.58 -1.32
C LYS A 201 14.08 -25.74 -0.06
N PHE A 202 13.00 -25.02 0.22
CA PHE A 202 12.85 -24.18 1.40
C PHE A 202 11.38 -24.13 1.84
N ASP A 203 11.15 -23.79 3.11
CA ASP A 203 9.82 -23.65 3.68
C ASP A 203 9.41 -22.17 3.80
N LEU A 204 8.12 -21.90 3.68
CA LEU A 204 7.52 -20.57 3.81
C LEU A 204 6.55 -20.53 4.99
N VAL A 205 6.63 -19.44 5.74
CA VAL A 205 5.65 -19.07 6.75
C VAL A 205 5.25 -17.62 6.50
N PHE A 206 3.96 -17.35 6.31
CA PHE A 206 3.48 -16.00 6.04
C PHE A 206 2.99 -15.39 7.36
N LEU A 207 3.67 -14.33 7.83
CA LEU A 207 3.42 -13.71 9.12
C LEU A 207 2.84 -12.31 8.95
N CYS A 208 1.66 -12.07 9.50
CA CYS A 208 1.10 -10.75 9.67
C CYS A 208 1.09 -10.36 11.15
N MET A 209 1.84 -9.35 11.48
CA MET A 209 1.80 -8.76 12.81
C MET A 209 0.68 -7.73 12.87
N ASP A 210 -0.25 -7.93 13.77
CA ASP A 210 -1.31 -6.97 14.07
C ASP A 210 -0.84 -6.04 15.21
N PRO A 211 -0.54 -4.78 14.93
CA PRO A 211 -0.12 -3.84 15.96
C PRO A 211 -1.28 -3.12 16.65
N GLY A 212 -2.52 -3.57 16.45
CA GLY A 212 -3.78 -2.96 16.86
C GLY A 212 -4.54 -2.39 15.66
N TYR A 213 -4.68 -3.15 14.59
CA TYR A 213 -5.47 -2.72 13.42
C TYR A 213 -6.93 -2.47 13.81
N ASN A 214 -7.56 -1.51 13.14
CA ASN A 214 -9.01 -1.45 13.16
C ASN A 214 -9.58 -2.67 12.39
N GLU A 215 -10.84 -2.99 12.68
CA GLU A 215 -11.52 -4.14 12.10
C GLU A 215 -11.53 -4.11 10.57
N ALA A 216 -11.75 -2.94 9.96
CA ALA A 216 -11.76 -2.78 8.51
C ALA A 216 -10.41 -3.13 7.87
N ASN A 217 -9.29 -2.63 8.43
CA ASN A 217 -7.95 -2.94 7.93
C ASN A 217 -7.64 -4.44 8.07
N ARG A 218 -8.02 -5.04 9.19
CA ARG A 218 -7.84 -6.47 9.44
C ARG A 218 -8.59 -7.30 8.39
N HIS A 219 -9.85 -6.98 8.13
CA HIS A 219 -10.67 -7.65 7.11
C HIS A 219 -10.12 -7.49 5.70
N ILE A 220 -9.58 -6.32 5.35
CA ILE A 220 -8.95 -6.12 4.04
C ILE A 220 -7.73 -7.06 3.88
N ILE A 221 -6.89 -7.19 4.91
CA ILE A 221 -5.72 -8.08 4.86
C ILE A 221 -6.15 -9.53 4.70
N GLU A 222 -7.11 -9.99 5.50
CA GLU A 222 -7.63 -11.35 5.48
C GLU A 222 -8.29 -11.70 4.13
N SER A 223 -9.09 -10.78 3.59
CA SER A 223 -9.76 -10.95 2.30
C SER A 223 -8.76 -11.04 1.15
N ASN A 224 -7.74 -10.17 1.12
CA ASN A 224 -6.66 -10.25 0.14
C ASN A 224 -5.83 -11.54 0.28
N ALA A 225 -5.50 -11.94 1.50
CA ALA A 225 -4.78 -13.18 1.74
C ALA A 225 -5.57 -14.39 1.22
N LYS A 226 -6.87 -14.42 1.47
CA LYS A 226 -7.79 -15.46 0.95
C LYS A 226 -7.86 -15.45 -0.57
N LEU A 227 -8.06 -14.26 -1.20
CA LEU A 227 -8.11 -14.11 -2.64
C LEU A 227 -6.82 -14.59 -3.32
N LEU A 228 -5.67 -14.22 -2.75
CA LEU A 228 -4.36 -14.57 -3.29
C LEU A 228 -3.88 -15.99 -2.88
N GLY A 229 -4.64 -16.70 -2.05
CA GLY A 229 -4.27 -18.04 -1.56
C GLY A 229 -3.01 -18.03 -0.69
N ILE A 230 -2.83 -16.99 0.15
CA ILE A 230 -1.70 -16.86 1.06
C ILE A 230 -2.14 -17.31 2.45
N PRO A 231 -1.59 -18.41 3.02
CA PRO A 231 -1.94 -18.89 4.35
C PRO A 231 -1.26 -18.06 5.43
N VAL A 232 -1.85 -16.90 5.78
CA VAL A 232 -1.28 -15.94 6.72
C VAL A 232 -1.55 -16.35 8.17
N ILE A 233 -0.49 -16.37 8.98
CA ILE A 233 -0.55 -16.50 10.43
C ILE A 233 -0.54 -15.10 11.02
N PHE A 234 -1.62 -14.74 11.70
CA PHE A 234 -1.73 -13.47 12.42
C PHE A 234 -1.23 -13.62 13.86
N PHE A 235 -0.58 -12.59 14.37
CA PHE A 235 -0.28 -12.46 15.81
C PHE A 235 -0.41 -11.01 16.24
N GLU A 236 -0.98 -10.81 17.41
CA GLU A 236 -1.31 -9.50 17.94
C GLU A 236 -0.18 -8.93 18.78
N THR A 237 -0.08 -7.61 18.80
CA THR A 237 0.84 -6.86 19.65
C THR A 237 0.21 -5.53 20.08
N THR A 238 0.64 -4.98 21.20
CA THR A 238 0.17 -3.69 21.74
C THR A 238 1.08 -2.53 21.33
N ILE A 239 1.69 -2.59 20.13
CA ILE A 239 2.67 -1.58 19.70
C ILE A 239 2.01 -0.21 19.57
N PHE A 240 0.81 -0.13 19.01
CA PHE A 240 0.15 1.16 18.84
C PHE A 240 -0.13 1.82 20.17
N ASP A 241 -0.57 1.07 21.18
CA ASP A 241 -0.78 1.59 22.54
C ASP A 241 0.54 2.09 23.17
N ALA A 242 1.64 1.34 22.93
CA ALA A 242 2.95 1.68 23.49
C ALA A 242 3.56 2.93 22.85
N VAL A 243 3.27 3.24 21.58
CA VAL A 243 3.81 4.44 20.89
C VAL A 243 2.85 5.62 20.87
N TYR A 244 1.59 5.44 21.31
CA TYR A 244 0.55 6.47 21.26
C TYR A 244 0.95 7.76 22.01
N ASN A 245 1.62 7.62 23.15
CA ASN A 245 2.02 8.76 24.01
C ASN A 245 3.41 9.33 23.70
N ILE A 246 4.11 8.82 22.66
CA ILE A 246 5.48 9.24 22.38
C ILE A 246 5.50 10.37 21.36
N ARG A 247 5.94 11.56 21.80
CA ARG A 247 5.99 12.77 20.94
C ARG A 247 7.20 12.84 20.00
N THR A 248 8.28 12.10 20.27
CA THR A 248 9.52 12.15 19.49
C THR A 248 9.68 10.90 18.64
N SER A 249 9.58 11.06 17.33
CA SER A 249 9.81 9.98 16.32
C SER A 249 9.01 8.68 16.56
N PRO A 250 7.67 8.74 16.73
CA PRO A 250 6.85 7.55 17.00
C PRO A 250 6.99 6.50 15.89
N CYS A 251 7.10 6.91 14.63
CA CYS A 251 7.27 6.00 13.47
C CYS A 251 8.58 5.21 13.53
N TYR A 252 9.67 5.82 13.97
CA TYR A 252 10.96 5.11 14.12
C TYR A 252 10.88 4.05 15.20
N LEU A 253 10.31 4.38 16.34
CA LEU A 253 10.16 3.45 17.45
C LEU A 253 9.21 2.30 17.07
N CYS A 254 8.08 2.62 16.46
CA CYS A 254 7.14 1.64 15.93
C CYS A 254 7.83 0.66 14.97
N ALA A 255 8.58 1.16 14.00
CA ALA A 255 9.30 0.31 13.03
C ALA A 255 10.36 -0.59 13.72
N ARG A 256 11.03 -0.08 14.74
CA ARG A 256 12.02 -0.84 15.52
C ARG A 256 11.35 -1.95 16.35
N MET A 257 10.27 -1.63 17.04
CA MET A 257 9.50 -2.60 17.83
C MET A 257 8.90 -3.68 16.93
N ARG A 258 8.25 -3.28 15.81
CA ARG A 258 7.70 -4.20 14.82
C ARG A 258 8.72 -5.24 14.37
N ARG A 259 9.93 -4.79 14.05
CA ARG A 259 11.02 -5.69 13.64
C ARG A 259 11.40 -6.68 14.73
N GLY A 260 11.48 -6.23 15.99
CA GLY A 260 11.77 -7.08 17.14
C GLY A 260 10.74 -8.20 17.32
N TYR A 261 9.46 -7.86 17.27
CA TYR A 261 8.36 -8.84 17.36
C TYR A 261 8.35 -9.83 16.20
N LEU A 262 8.59 -9.35 14.98
CA LEU A 262 8.67 -10.22 13.79
C LEU A 262 9.82 -11.24 13.91
N TYR A 263 11.00 -10.82 14.34
CA TYR A 263 12.12 -11.75 14.57
C TYR A 263 11.79 -12.77 15.66
N LYS A 264 11.22 -12.32 16.79
CA LYS A 264 10.82 -13.19 17.88
C LYS A 264 9.85 -14.26 17.39
N LYS A 265 8.76 -13.84 16.72
CA LYS A 265 7.72 -14.76 16.23
C LYS A 265 8.23 -15.70 15.15
N ALA A 266 9.04 -15.21 14.21
CA ALA A 266 9.66 -16.05 13.19
C ALA A 266 10.55 -17.14 13.82
N ARG A 267 11.33 -16.79 14.83
CA ARG A 267 12.19 -17.75 15.56
C ARG A 267 11.37 -18.79 16.32
N GLU A 268 10.28 -18.40 16.97
CA GLU A 268 9.35 -19.32 17.64
C GLU A 268 8.76 -20.36 16.66
N LEU A 269 8.57 -19.97 15.40
CA LEU A 269 8.08 -20.85 14.32
C LEU A 269 9.21 -21.62 13.62
N GLY A 270 10.44 -21.54 14.14
CA GLY A 270 11.60 -22.24 13.59
C GLY A 270 12.16 -21.66 12.30
N CYS A 271 11.81 -20.41 11.96
CA CYS A 271 12.37 -19.72 10.80
C CYS A 271 13.79 -19.23 11.10
N ASN A 272 14.68 -19.33 10.10
CA ASN A 272 16.03 -18.76 10.15
C ASN A 272 16.15 -17.46 9.34
N LYS A 273 15.11 -17.09 8.59
CA LYS A 273 15.08 -15.84 7.82
C LYS A 273 13.76 -15.11 7.95
N ILE A 274 13.82 -13.77 7.85
CA ILE A 274 12.64 -12.92 7.64
C ILE A 274 12.79 -12.19 6.30
N ALA A 275 11.71 -12.14 5.52
CA ALA A 275 11.64 -11.45 4.24
C ALA A 275 10.77 -10.19 4.37
N LEU A 276 11.31 -9.05 3.93
CA LEU A 276 10.63 -7.75 3.93
C LEU A 276 10.42 -7.25 2.50
N GLY A 277 9.25 -6.67 2.23
CA GLY A 277 8.79 -6.21 0.92
C GLY A 277 9.38 -4.87 0.45
N HIS A 278 10.65 -4.59 0.74
CA HIS A 278 11.32 -3.42 0.18
C HIS A 278 11.72 -3.68 -1.27
N HIS A 279 11.38 -2.74 -2.16
CA HIS A 279 11.59 -2.82 -3.59
C HIS A 279 12.73 -1.90 -4.07
N PHE A 280 13.05 -1.91 -5.37
CA PHE A 280 14.13 -1.16 -5.97
C PHE A 280 14.08 0.34 -5.63
N ASP A 281 12.90 0.93 -5.71
CA ASP A 281 12.72 2.38 -5.47
C ASP A 281 13.02 2.73 -4.01
N ASP A 282 12.68 1.88 -3.03
CA ASP A 282 13.09 2.05 -1.62
C ASP A 282 14.61 2.07 -1.44
N VAL A 283 15.32 1.26 -2.25
CA VAL A 283 16.80 1.17 -2.17
C VAL A 283 17.43 2.47 -2.61
N ILE A 284 17.03 3.00 -3.78
CA ILE A 284 17.59 4.24 -4.31
C ILE A 284 17.18 5.46 -3.49
N GLU A 285 15.94 5.50 -3.00
CA GLU A 285 15.47 6.54 -2.07
C GLU A 285 16.32 6.53 -0.78
N THR A 286 16.59 5.36 -0.23
CA THR A 286 17.39 5.24 1.01
C THR A 286 18.84 5.70 0.80
N ALA A 287 19.46 5.36 -0.32
CA ALA A 287 20.81 5.80 -0.66
C ALA A 287 20.88 7.33 -0.77
N LEU A 288 19.95 7.92 -1.54
CA LEU A 288 19.91 9.36 -1.75
C LEU A 288 19.54 10.12 -0.47
N MET A 289 18.60 9.61 0.34
CA MET A 289 18.29 10.16 1.67
C MET A 289 19.50 10.16 2.61
N GLY A 290 20.31 9.10 2.58
CA GLY A 290 21.56 9.02 3.35
C GLY A 290 22.52 10.16 3.02
N MET A 291 22.71 10.41 1.73
CA MET A 291 23.56 11.49 1.23
C MET A 291 23.00 12.88 1.59
N LEU A 292 21.73 13.14 1.26
CA LEU A 292 21.13 14.48 1.38
C LEU A 292 20.81 14.88 2.84
N ASN A 293 20.41 13.94 3.67
CA ASN A 293 19.91 14.26 5.01
C ASN A 293 20.85 13.85 6.15
N SER A 294 21.85 13.01 5.89
CA SER A 294 22.72 12.48 6.95
C SER A 294 24.21 12.59 6.62
N GLY A 295 24.57 13.08 5.41
CA GLY A 295 25.94 13.14 4.95
C GLY A 295 26.63 11.76 4.93
N GLN A 296 25.86 10.70 4.67
CA GLN A 296 26.34 9.32 4.67
C GLN A 296 25.95 8.62 3.37
N PHE A 297 26.91 7.93 2.79
CA PHE A 297 26.64 7.06 1.65
C PHE A 297 26.45 5.63 2.15
N ASN A 298 25.19 5.23 2.35
CA ASN A 298 24.81 3.93 2.86
C ASN A 298 23.73 3.32 1.97
N ALA A 299 23.98 2.11 1.47
CA ALA A 299 22.96 1.35 0.74
C ALA A 299 22.00 0.62 1.71
N MET A 300 20.77 0.42 1.29
CA MET A 300 19.89 -0.55 1.93
C MET A 300 20.37 -1.96 1.55
N MET A 301 20.97 -2.68 2.47
CA MET A 301 21.53 -4.00 2.18
C MET A 301 20.46 -5.02 1.78
N PRO A 302 20.65 -5.80 0.70
CA PRO A 302 19.68 -6.81 0.24
C PRO A 302 19.53 -7.98 1.23
N LYS A 303 20.61 -8.26 1.98
CA LYS A 303 20.70 -9.33 2.98
C LYS A 303 21.50 -8.86 4.19
N LEU A 304 21.00 -9.16 5.40
CA LEU A 304 21.60 -8.75 6.66
C LEU A 304 21.52 -9.85 7.71
N LYS A 305 22.62 -10.15 8.38
CA LYS A 305 22.61 -10.98 9.59
C LYS A 305 22.05 -10.16 10.76
N SER A 306 21.17 -10.76 11.54
CA SER A 306 20.64 -10.12 12.73
C SER A 306 21.68 -10.11 13.85
N THR A 307 21.95 -8.93 14.41
CA THR A 307 22.81 -8.79 15.59
C THR A 307 22.11 -9.16 16.88
N SER A 308 20.79 -8.93 16.95
CA SER A 308 19.97 -9.20 18.15
C SER A 308 19.41 -10.62 18.21
N TYR A 309 19.36 -11.32 17.06
CA TYR A 309 18.85 -12.68 16.93
C TYR A 309 19.89 -13.55 16.19
N PRO A 310 20.89 -14.07 16.88
CA PRO A 310 21.94 -14.90 16.27
C PRO A 310 21.35 -16.07 15.46
N GLY A 311 21.91 -16.31 14.29
CA GLY A 311 21.44 -17.35 13.36
C GLY A 311 20.29 -16.91 12.44
N MET A 312 19.71 -15.73 12.65
CA MET A 312 18.66 -15.21 11.76
C MET A 312 19.21 -14.17 10.75
N GLU A 313 18.64 -14.18 9.58
CA GLU A 313 18.94 -13.21 8.52
C GLU A 313 17.67 -12.46 8.08
N LEU A 314 17.84 -11.21 7.64
CA LEU A 314 16.84 -10.44 6.94
C LEU A 314 17.15 -10.43 5.45
N ILE A 315 16.17 -10.68 4.61
CA ILE A 315 16.28 -10.62 3.15
C ILE A 315 15.26 -9.69 2.53
N ARG A 316 15.57 -9.14 1.35
CA ARG A 316 14.70 -8.22 0.57
C ARG A 316 14.58 -8.71 -0.88
N PRO A 317 13.71 -9.69 -1.16
CA PRO A 317 13.66 -10.31 -2.49
C PRO A 317 13.15 -9.40 -3.60
N LEU A 318 12.37 -8.35 -3.26
CA LEU A 318 11.90 -7.36 -4.24
C LEU A 318 12.98 -6.34 -4.65
N TYR A 319 14.24 -6.55 -4.29
CA TYR A 319 15.35 -5.60 -4.43
C TYR A 319 15.56 -5.05 -5.84
N PHE A 320 15.17 -5.79 -6.88
CA PHE A 320 15.22 -5.37 -8.28
C PHE A 320 13.84 -5.13 -8.92
N VAL A 321 12.76 -5.31 -8.15
CA VAL A 321 11.40 -5.09 -8.64
C VAL A 321 11.08 -3.61 -8.51
N ARG A 322 10.52 -3.00 -9.56
CA ARG A 322 10.13 -1.58 -9.58
C ARG A 322 8.75 -1.39 -8.95
N GLU A 323 8.58 -0.29 -8.22
CA GLU A 323 7.28 0.06 -7.64
C GLU A 323 6.19 0.22 -8.72
N ASP A 324 6.54 0.83 -9.85
CA ASP A 324 5.61 1.02 -10.97
C ASP A 324 5.13 -0.31 -11.57
N ASP A 325 5.97 -1.35 -11.56
CA ASP A 325 5.58 -2.70 -11.99
C ASP A 325 4.63 -3.36 -11.00
N ILE A 326 4.85 -3.15 -9.70
CA ILE A 326 3.94 -3.60 -8.64
C ILE A 326 2.57 -2.90 -8.77
N LYS A 327 2.56 -1.59 -9.00
CA LYS A 327 1.34 -0.82 -9.26
C LYS A 327 0.61 -1.34 -10.50
N ARG A 328 1.30 -1.56 -11.61
CA ARG A 328 0.71 -2.11 -12.84
C ARG A 328 0.08 -3.48 -12.63
N TRP A 329 0.72 -4.36 -11.87
CA TRP A 329 0.16 -5.65 -11.49
C TRP A 329 -1.12 -5.50 -10.67
N ARG A 330 -1.08 -4.67 -9.62
CA ARG A 330 -2.23 -4.34 -8.78
C ARG A 330 -3.41 -3.85 -9.62
N ASP A 331 -3.16 -2.84 -10.46
CA ASP A 331 -4.19 -2.16 -11.25
C ASP A 331 -4.78 -3.06 -12.34
N TYR A 332 -3.93 -3.89 -12.96
CA TYR A 332 -4.37 -4.84 -13.98
C TYR A 332 -5.39 -5.85 -13.44
N TYR A 333 -5.23 -6.29 -12.20
CA TYR A 333 -6.14 -7.23 -11.55
C TYR A 333 -7.20 -6.54 -10.67
N GLY A 334 -7.24 -5.23 -10.60
CA GLY A 334 -8.16 -4.47 -9.75
C GLY A 334 -8.01 -4.83 -8.28
N LEU A 335 -6.77 -5.00 -7.78
CA LEU A 335 -6.51 -5.38 -6.40
C LEU A 335 -6.46 -4.15 -5.49
N HIS A 336 -7.05 -4.27 -4.31
CA HIS A 336 -7.13 -3.20 -3.34
C HIS A 336 -6.44 -3.61 -2.05
N PHE A 337 -5.40 -2.87 -1.67
CA PHE A 337 -4.59 -3.13 -0.48
C PHE A 337 -4.66 -1.98 0.51
N ILE A 338 -4.36 -2.27 1.78
CA ILE A 338 -4.21 -1.18 2.75
C ILE A 338 -2.98 -0.34 2.41
N GLN A 339 -3.09 0.96 2.60
CA GLN A 339 -1.99 1.89 2.35
C GLN A 339 -1.17 2.15 3.60
N CYS A 340 -1.83 2.49 4.69
CA CYS A 340 -1.23 2.64 5.99
C CYS A 340 -2.17 2.06 7.04
N ALA A 341 -1.63 1.16 7.85
CA ALA A 341 -2.36 0.49 8.90
C ALA A 341 -2.32 1.25 10.24
N CYS A 342 -1.71 2.42 10.26
CA CYS A 342 -1.48 3.19 11.47
C CYS A 342 -2.72 3.97 11.88
N HIS A 343 -3.10 3.91 13.17
CA HIS A 343 -4.13 4.79 13.76
C HIS A 343 -3.78 6.27 13.69
N PHE A 344 -2.51 6.61 13.46
CA PHE A 344 -2.00 7.97 13.38
C PHE A 344 -2.11 8.60 11.99
N THR A 345 -2.77 7.96 11.02
CA THR A 345 -2.86 8.50 9.66
C THR A 345 -3.54 9.87 9.60
N ASP A 346 -4.49 10.13 10.48
CA ASP A 346 -5.19 11.42 10.54
C ASP A 346 -4.37 12.51 11.25
N THR A 347 -3.35 12.13 12.04
CA THR A 347 -2.45 13.03 12.78
C THR A 347 -0.97 12.81 12.44
N CYS A 348 -0.67 11.94 11.49
CA CYS A 348 0.70 11.58 11.15
C CYS A 348 1.37 12.71 10.38
N THR A 349 2.30 13.41 11.03
CA THR A 349 3.16 14.44 10.41
C THR A 349 3.99 13.91 9.22
N THR A 350 4.06 12.60 9.04
CA THR A 350 4.74 11.95 7.90
C THR A 350 3.84 11.83 6.67
N CYS A 351 2.51 11.86 6.86
CA CYS A 351 1.51 11.72 5.80
C CYS A 351 0.65 13.00 5.64
N ALA A 352 0.81 13.99 6.52
CA ALA A 352 0.02 15.21 6.49
C ALA A 352 0.49 16.15 5.35
N VAL A 353 -0.47 16.69 4.62
CA VAL A 353 -0.27 17.77 3.66
C VAL A 353 -0.64 19.07 4.36
N ASN A 354 0.21 20.10 4.23
CA ASN A 354 -0.11 21.44 4.74
C ASN A 354 -1.30 22.03 3.98
N PRO A 355 -2.03 22.99 4.57
CA PRO A 355 -3.15 23.68 3.92
C PRO A 355 -2.78 24.36 2.58
N ASP A 356 -1.48 24.68 2.38
CA ASP A 356 -0.95 25.27 1.15
C ASP A 356 -0.62 24.22 0.05
N GLY A 357 -0.97 22.95 0.27
CA GLY A 357 -0.63 21.86 -0.62
C GLY A 357 0.83 21.41 -0.55
N SER A 358 1.65 22.03 0.29
CA SER A 358 3.00 21.55 0.55
C SER A 358 2.93 20.35 1.51
N HIS A 359 3.62 19.27 1.14
CA HIS A 359 3.74 18.12 2.05
C HIS A 359 4.53 18.53 3.30
N THR A 360 4.02 18.21 4.48
CA THR A 360 4.76 18.33 5.76
C THR A 360 5.96 17.38 5.81
N GLY A 361 6.51 17.13 4.62
CA GLY A 361 7.85 16.69 4.35
C GLY A 361 8.30 15.44 5.07
N SER A 362 7.67 14.30 4.79
CA SER A 362 8.43 13.06 4.90
C SER A 362 9.67 13.19 4.00
N LYS A 363 10.87 13.14 4.61
CA LYS A 363 12.15 13.19 3.87
C LYS A 363 12.16 12.18 2.69
N ARG A 364 11.47 11.06 2.85
CA ARG A 364 11.29 10.05 1.81
C ARG A 364 10.45 10.57 0.65
N MET A 365 9.33 11.23 0.92
CA MET A 365 8.48 11.80 -0.13
C MET A 365 9.24 12.86 -0.93
N MET A 366 9.94 13.77 -0.24
CA MET A 366 10.79 14.77 -0.91
C MET A 366 11.84 14.12 -1.81
N THR A 367 12.48 13.04 -1.33
CA THR A 367 13.47 12.30 -2.12
C THR A 367 12.84 11.62 -3.33
N LYS A 368 11.66 11.03 -3.17
CA LYS A 368 10.88 10.42 -4.26
C LYS A 368 10.52 11.44 -5.34
N MET A 369 10.04 12.61 -4.94
CA MET A 369 9.75 13.73 -5.85
C MET A 369 11.00 14.22 -6.58
N LEU A 370 12.13 14.35 -5.88
CA LEU A 370 13.41 14.72 -6.48
C LEU A 370 13.86 13.71 -7.54
N ILE A 371 13.79 12.41 -7.24
CA ILE A 371 14.12 11.35 -8.21
C ILE A 371 13.19 11.43 -9.43
N ALA A 372 11.89 11.61 -9.20
CA ALA A 372 10.92 11.76 -10.28
C ALA A 372 11.18 13.00 -11.17
N GLN A 373 11.67 14.08 -10.57
CA GLN A 373 12.08 15.27 -11.33
C GLN A 373 13.35 14.99 -12.14
N LEU A 374 14.39 14.43 -11.51
CA LEU A 374 15.65 14.10 -12.17
C LEU A 374 15.47 13.12 -13.35
N ARG A 375 14.50 12.19 -13.25
CA ARG A 375 14.17 11.22 -14.30
C ARG A 375 13.74 11.91 -15.60
N LYS A 376 13.21 13.13 -15.56
CA LYS A 376 12.79 13.87 -16.76
C LYS A 376 13.99 14.30 -17.61
N ASP A 377 15.08 14.65 -16.95
CA ASP A 377 16.29 15.16 -17.60
C ASP A 377 17.36 14.09 -17.80
N ILE A 378 17.36 13.08 -16.90
CA ILE A 378 18.34 11.99 -16.87
C ILE A 378 17.58 10.65 -16.85
N PRO A 379 17.29 10.04 -18.00
CA PRO A 379 16.47 8.81 -18.06
C PRO A 379 16.99 7.65 -17.20
N ASP A 380 18.31 7.52 -17.06
CA ASP A 380 18.98 6.44 -16.33
C ASP A 380 19.31 6.80 -14.87
N VAL A 381 18.81 7.92 -14.33
CA VAL A 381 19.19 8.42 -13.00
C VAL A 381 18.96 7.38 -11.90
N GLU A 382 17.87 6.65 -11.96
CA GLU A 382 17.52 5.65 -10.95
C GLU A 382 18.51 4.47 -10.96
N THR A 383 18.85 4.00 -12.15
CA THR A 383 19.85 2.95 -12.37
C THR A 383 21.25 3.43 -11.94
N ASN A 384 21.60 4.68 -12.24
CA ASN A 384 22.87 5.28 -11.86
C ASN A 384 23.01 5.42 -10.34
N ILE A 385 21.94 5.88 -9.64
CA ILE A 385 21.93 5.93 -8.17
C ILE A 385 22.14 4.53 -7.59
N PHE A 386 21.48 3.52 -8.15
CA PHE A 386 21.64 2.14 -7.70
C PHE A 386 23.07 1.64 -7.92
N HIS A 387 23.59 1.78 -9.12
CA HIS A 387 24.96 1.32 -9.46
C HIS A 387 26.04 2.06 -8.69
N ALA A 388 25.85 3.33 -8.33
CA ALA A 388 26.76 4.04 -7.46
C ALA A 388 26.98 3.33 -6.11
N THR A 389 25.98 2.58 -5.62
CA THR A 389 26.11 1.79 -4.38
C THR A 389 26.92 0.51 -4.55
N GLU A 390 27.10 0.01 -5.78
CA GLU A 390 27.86 -1.19 -6.12
C GLU A 390 29.28 -0.88 -6.65
N ASN A 391 29.51 0.35 -7.15
CA ASN A 391 30.74 0.76 -7.84
C ASN A 391 31.48 1.86 -7.06
N VAL A 392 31.70 1.64 -5.76
CA VAL A 392 32.43 2.59 -4.92
C VAL A 392 33.93 2.36 -5.09
N THR A 393 34.65 3.38 -5.56
CA THR A 393 36.12 3.39 -5.64
C THR A 393 36.67 3.93 -4.34
N VAL A 394 37.12 3.03 -3.47
CA VAL A 394 37.47 3.35 -2.06
C VAL A 394 38.67 4.28 -1.96
N ASP A 395 39.66 4.13 -2.83
CA ASP A 395 40.87 4.95 -2.91
C ASP A 395 40.61 6.40 -3.40
N GLN A 396 39.40 6.69 -3.89
CA GLN A 396 38.95 8.03 -4.27
C GLN A 396 38.02 8.66 -3.25
N LEU A 397 37.87 8.06 -2.06
CA LEU A 397 37.09 8.63 -0.96
C LEU A 397 37.99 9.40 0.01
N LEU A 398 37.54 10.58 0.46
CA LEU A 398 38.24 11.32 1.52
C LEU A 398 38.32 10.55 2.83
N GLY A 399 37.42 9.61 3.05
CA GLY A 399 37.43 8.71 4.18
C GLY A 399 36.24 7.76 4.16
N TYR A 400 36.37 6.64 4.83
CA TYR A 400 35.33 5.62 4.96
C TYR A 400 35.37 4.95 6.34
N LYS A 401 34.30 4.23 6.67
CA LYS A 401 34.24 3.39 7.87
C LYS A 401 34.21 1.92 7.47
N TYR A 402 35.11 1.14 8.03
CA TYR A 402 35.13 -0.30 7.84
C TYR A 402 35.26 -1.00 9.22
N LYS A 403 34.32 -1.92 9.51
CA LYS A 403 34.25 -2.65 10.80
C LYS A 403 34.33 -1.73 12.03
N GLY A 404 33.69 -0.55 11.96
CA GLY A 404 33.66 0.43 13.04
C GLY A 404 34.88 1.37 13.13
N LYS A 405 35.96 1.11 12.39
CA LYS A 405 37.13 1.99 12.30
C LYS A 405 36.93 3.03 11.20
N LYS A 406 37.35 4.27 11.45
CA LYS A 406 37.46 5.32 10.45
C LYS A 406 38.77 5.19 9.73
N HIS A 407 38.77 5.34 8.42
CA HIS A 407 39.94 5.41 7.53
C HIS A 407 39.90 6.78 6.83
N SER A 408 41.06 7.35 6.65
CA SER A 408 41.29 8.60 5.91
C SER A 408 42.14 8.29 4.68
N PHE A 409 41.98 9.04 3.60
CA PHE A 409 42.88 8.94 2.45
C PHE A 409 44.35 9.26 2.82
N LEU A 410 44.58 9.98 3.94
CA LEU A 410 45.91 10.29 4.45
C LEU A 410 46.56 9.08 5.12
N ASP A 411 45.83 8.03 5.46
CA ASP A 411 46.39 6.86 6.16
C ASP A 411 47.33 6.06 5.23
N GLU A 412 47.19 6.19 3.90
CA GLU A 412 47.96 5.50 2.87
C GLU A 412 48.69 6.47 1.92
N TYR A 413 48.69 7.80 2.22
CA TYR A 413 49.36 8.84 1.44
C TYR A 413 50.84 8.90 1.79
#